data_791474f417d25d3c80df0d1dbb159365
#
_entry.id   791474f417d25d3c80df0d1dbb159365
#
_cell.length_a   1.000
_cell.length_b   1.000
_cell.length_c   1.000
_cell.angle_alpha   90.00
_cell.angle_beta   90.00
_cell.angle_gamma   90.00
#
_symmetry.space_group_name_H-M   'P 1'
#
loop_
_entity.id
_entity.type
_entity.pdbx_description
1 polymer ?
#
loop_
_entity_poly.entity_id
_entity_poly.type
_entity_poly.pdbx_seq_one_letter_code
_entity_poly.pdbx_strand_id
1 'polypeptide(L)'
;MTSLIMDMNRLDLDKLKHENIFSDNIIEDAKEFIFGSRKIYTDSVDDLIELYSLAKYLNNQTLXDVVIERMDYVCKYIGKDNWSTIYSFYKENGLRNSFXXQYINNNIEEICNTDQFLKLDVDSVCDILDNDEIVVTREYTILNMVLRWLENKRVNIDDFTKVMFVIRFKFITYSELTNAIEKIAPEYRQRLQDLYHKKLRVLDIL
;
A
#
# COMPACT_ATOMS: atom_id res chain seq x y z
N MET A 1 -5.52 -30.95 14.01
CA MET A 1 -5.40 -29.77 13.14
C MET A 1 -4.33 -29.96 12.08
N THR A 2 -3.10 -30.23 12.52
CA THR A 2 -2.04 -30.51 11.56
C THR A 2 -2.32 -31.74 10.71
N SER A 3 -3.04 -32.72 11.25
CA SER A 3 -3.34 -33.94 10.51
C SER A 3 -4.24 -33.68 9.29
N LEU A 4 -5.14 -32.70 9.39
CA LEU A 4 -6.02 -32.37 8.26
C LEU A 4 -5.22 -31.80 7.10
N ILE A 5 -4.21 -30.98 7.40
CA ILE A 5 -3.37 -30.40 6.35
C ILE A 5 -2.50 -31.47 5.70
N MET A 6 -1.96 -32.36 6.51
CA MET A 6 -1.07 -33.40 6.02
C MET A 6 -1.80 -34.48 5.22
N ASP A 7 -3.12 -34.58 5.41
CA ASP A 7 -3.92 -35.56 4.68
C ASP A 7 -4.23 -35.11 3.25
N MET A 8 -3.98 -33.82 2.92
CA MET A 8 -4.23 -33.35 1.57
C MET A 8 -3.24 -33.98 0.60
N ASN A 9 -3.75 -34.47 -0.52
CA ASN A 9 -2.92 -35.11 -1.52
C ASN A 9 -3.03 -34.40 -2.86
N ARG A 10 -2.29 -34.90 -3.87
CA ARG A 10 -2.23 -34.26 -5.16
C ARG A 10 -3.61 -34.23 -5.86
N LEU A 11 -4.41 -35.26 -5.68
CA LEU A 11 -5.74 -35.29 -6.28
C LEU A 11 -6.62 -34.19 -5.74
N ASP A 12 -6.49 -33.88 -4.44
CA ASP A 12 -7.27 -32.80 -3.83
C ASP A 12 -6.89 -31.45 -4.43
N LEU A 13 -5.59 -31.22 -4.66
CA LEU A 13 -5.15 -30.00 -5.30
C LEU A 13 -5.61 -29.92 -6.76
N ASP A 14 -5.56 -31.03 -7.47
CA ASP A 14 -6.02 -31.06 -8.88
C ASP A 14 -7.49 -30.70 -8.98
N LYS A 15 -8.30 -31.06 -7.97
CA LYS A 15 -9.73 -30.72 -7.98
C LYS A 15 -9.96 -29.22 -7.93
N LEU A 16 -9.02 -28.45 -7.34
CA LEU A 16 -9.16 -27.00 -7.30
C LEU A 16 -9.14 -26.38 -8.68
N LYS A 17 -8.51 -27.04 -9.65
CA LYS A 17 -8.49 -26.54 -11.02
C LYS A 17 -9.88 -26.40 -11.61
N HIS A 18 -10.79 -27.27 -11.20
CA HIS A 18 -12.17 -27.27 -11.70
C HIS A 18 -13.03 -26.19 -11.04
N GLU A 19 -12.58 -25.64 -9.94
CA GLU A 19 -13.36 -24.63 -9.20
C GLU A 19 -13.09 -23.22 -9.70
N ASN A 20 -12.06 -23.01 -10.50
CA ASN A 20 -11.70 -21.71 -11.09
C ASN A 20 -11.46 -20.62 -10.04
N ILE A 21 -11.02 -21.02 -8.84
CA ILE A 21 -10.69 -20.06 -7.79
C ILE A 21 -9.23 -19.61 -7.95
N PHE A 22 -8.36 -20.52 -8.35
CA PHE A 22 -6.94 -20.25 -8.51
C PHE A 22 -6.50 -20.67 -9.92
N SER A 23 -5.49 -19.97 -10.46
CA SER A 23 -4.92 -20.29 -11.78
C SER A 23 -4.27 -21.67 -11.75
N ASP A 24 -4.33 -22.35 -12.90
CA ASP A 24 -3.75 -23.69 -13.00
C ASP A 24 -2.26 -23.70 -12.71
N ASN A 25 -1.52 -22.69 -13.20
CA ASN A 25 -0.08 -22.64 -12.97
C ASN A 25 0.24 -22.45 -11.48
N ILE A 26 -0.60 -21.72 -10.76
CA ILE A 26 -0.39 -21.51 -9.32
C ILE A 26 -0.64 -22.80 -8.56
N ILE A 27 -1.68 -23.54 -8.96
CA ILE A 27 -1.94 -24.85 -8.33
C ILE A 27 -0.77 -25.80 -8.58
N GLU A 28 -0.21 -25.79 -9.80
CA GLU A 28 0.94 -26.62 -10.09
C GLU A 28 2.17 -26.21 -9.28
N ASP A 29 2.39 -24.91 -9.08
CA ASP A 29 3.50 -24.44 -8.26
C ASP A 29 3.34 -24.90 -6.81
N ALA A 30 2.12 -24.87 -6.29
CA ALA A 30 1.86 -25.35 -4.94
C ALA A 30 2.10 -26.86 -4.84
N LYS A 31 1.65 -27.61 -5.84
CA LYS A 31 1.88 -29.06 -5.87
C LYS A 31 3.37 -29.37 -5.86
N GLU A 32 4.14 -28.67 -6.70
CA GLU A 32 5.58 -28.89 -6.76
C GLU A 32 6.23 -28.60 -5.42
N PHE A 33 5.78 -27.53 -4.74
CA PHE A 33 6.32 -27.21 -3.43
C PHE A 33 5.97 -28.29 -2.41
N ILE A 34 4.68 -28.64 -2.30
CA ILE A 34 4.20 -29.51 -1.23
C ILE A 34 4.71 -30.93 -1.39
N PHE A 35 4.72 -31.44 -2.63
CA PHE A 35 5.04 -32.84 -2.87
C PHE A 35 6.38 -33.07 -3.56
N GLY A 36 7.16 -32.01 -3.78
CA GLY A 36 8.39 -32.12 -4.53
C GLY A 36 9.54 -31.33 -3.92
N SER A 37 9.95 -30.29 -4.62
CA SER A 37 11.21 -29.60 -4.34
C SER A 37 11.22 -28.75 -3.08
N ARG A 38 10.05 -28.39 -2.55
CA ARG A 38 9.94 -27.45 -1.42
C ARG A 38 10.47 -26.06 -1.77
N LYS A 39 10.44 -25.71 -3.03
CA LYS A 39 10.96 -24.42 -3.52
C LYS A 39 9.93 -23.73 -4.38
N ILE A 40 10.01 -22.39 -4.36
CA ILE A 40 9.21 -21.51 -5.22
C ILE A 40 10.16 -20.87 -6.19
N TYR A 41 9.84 -20.95 -7.49
CA TYR A 41 10.74 -20.48 -8.53
C TYR A 41 10.30 -19.19 -9.20
N THR A 42 9.02 -18.81 -9.06
CA THR A 42 8.52 -17.61 -9.73
C THR A 42 9.02 -16.34 -9.02
N ASP A 43 9.28 -15.31 -9.81
CA ASP A 43 9.55 -13.96 -9.32
C ASP A 43 8.42 -13.00 -9.70
N SER A 44 7.35 -13.51 -10.29
CA SER A 44 6.20 -12.67 -10.66
C SER A 44 5.44 -12.27 -9.40
N VAL A 45 5.28 -10.97 -9.18
CA VAL A 45 4.56 -10.46 -8.02
C VAL A 45 3.13 -10.99 -8.03
N ASP A 46 2.46 -10.96 -9.19
CA ASP A 46 1.08 -11.44 -9.28
C ASP A 46 0.98 -12.93 -8.93
N ASP A 47 1.92 -13.74 -9.41
CA ASP A 47 1.93 -15.15 -9.08
C ASP A 47 2.17 -15.38 -7.59
N LEU A 48 3.09 -14.62 -7.00
CA LEU A 48 3.38 -14.76 -5.58
C LEU A 48 2.17 -14.38 -4.71
N ILE A 49 1.45 -13.35 -5.11
CA ILE A 49 0.24 -12.93 -4.38
C ILE A 49 -0.81 -14.04 -4.45
N GLU A 50 -1.01 -14.60 -5.64
CA GLU A 50 -1.99 -15.66 -5.79
C GLU A 50 -1.57 -16.92 -5.03
N LEU A 51 -0.28 -17.22 -5.07
CA LEU A 51 0.25 -18.38 -4.34
C LEU A 51 0.10 -18.20 -2.83
N TYR A 52 0.28 -16.96 -2.34
CA TYR A 52 0.05 -16.65 -0.94
C TYR A 52 -1.41 -16.92 -0.56
N SER A 53 -2.33 -16.48 -1.42
CA SER A 53 -3.76 -16.72 -1.18
C SER A 53 -4.07 -18.21 -1.16
N LEU A 54 -3.47 -18.98 -2.06
CA LEU A 54 -3.66 -20.42 -2.07
C LEU A 54 -3.09 -21.06 -0.81
N ALA A 55 -1.92 -20.62 -0.38
CA ALA A 55 -1.32 -21.14 0.85
C ALA A 55 -2.24 -20.91 2.06
N LYS A 56 -2.86 -19.74 2.13
CA LYS A 56 -3.81 -19.45 3.21
C LYS A 56 -5.07 -20.30 3.07
N TYR A 57 -5.55 -20.48 1.85
CA TYR A 57 -6.72 -21.32 1.61
C TYR A 57 -6.46 -22.76 2.06
N LEU A 58 -5.25 -23.25 1.80
CA LEU A 58 -4.85 -24.61 2.20
C LEU A 58 -4.43 -24.68 3.67
N ASN A 59 -4.35 -23.56 4.36
CA ASN A 59 -3.87 -23.50 5.72
C ASN A 59 -2.46 -24.09 5.84
N ASN A 60 -1.62 -23.83 4.85
CA ASN A 60 -0.25 -24.36 4.78
C ASN A 60 0.73 -23.24 5.14
N GLN A 61 1.11 -23.23 6.42
CA GLN A 61 1.98 -22.16 6.92
C GLN A 61 3.38 -22.22 6.32
N THR A 62 3.88 -23.41 6.05
CA THR A 62 5.20 -23.55 5.46
C THR A 62 5.27 -22.89 4.09
N LEU A 63 4.25 -23.11 3.30
CA LEU A 63 4.15 -22.43 2.00
C LEU A 63 4.02 -20.93 2.16
N UNK A 64 3.34 -20.47 3.01
CA UNK A 64 3.19 -19.17 3.24
C UNK A 64 4.40 -18.51 3.52
N ASP A 65 5.13 -19.07 4.43
CA ASP A 65 6.41 -18.51 4.85
C ASP A 65 7.38 -18.41 3.68
N VAL A 66 7.44 -19.41 2.88
CA VAL A 66 8.35 -19.43 1.74
C VAL A 66 7.92 -18.40 0.69
N VAL A 67 6.62 -18.23 0.49
CA VAL A 67 6.13 -17.22 -0.45
C VAL A 67 6.48 -15.81 0.05
N ILE A 68 6.32 -15.56 1.34
CA ILE A 68 6.70 -14.25 1.90
C ILE A 68 8.19 -14.02 1.72
N GLU A 69 8.99 -15.01 1.99
CA GLU A 69 10.43 -14.90 1.82
C GLU A 69 10.79 -14.56 0.38
N ARG A 70 10.11 -15.20 -0.57
CA ARG A 70 10.34 -14.91 -1.99
C ARG A 70 9.87 -13.52 -2.35
N MET A 71 8.72 -13.09 -1.81
CA MET A 71 8.24 -11.72 -2.04
C MET A 71 9.22 -10.70 -1.48
N ASP A 72 9.78 -10.95 -0.29
CA ASP A 72 10.78 -10.05 0.27
C ASP A 72 12.01 -9.93 -0.65
N TYR A 73 12.40 -11.03 -1.25
CA TYR A 73 13.50 -11.01 -2.21
C TYR A 73 13.15 -10.15 -3.42
N VAL A 74 11.94 -10.33 -3.95
CA VAL A 74 11.50 -9.58 -5.14
C VAL A 74 11.39 -8.09 -4.82
N CYS A 75 11.09 -7.73 -3.57
CA CYS A 75 10.97 -6.33 -3.18
C CYS A 75 12.30 -5.54 -3.35
N LYS A 76 13.41 -6.24 -3.43
CA LYS A 76 14.68 -5.57 -3.71
C LYS A 76 14.70 -4.96 -5.11
N TYR A 77 13.79 -5.37 -5.98
CA TYR A 77 13.72 -4.93 -7.37
C TYR A 77 12.43 -4.17 -7.66
N ILE A 78 11.89 -3.50 -6.64
CA ILE A 78 10.67 -2.68 -6.78
C ILE A 78 10.90 -1.56 -7.80
N GLY A 79 9.86 -1.29 -8.59
CA GLY A 79 9.87 -0.21 -9.55
C GLY A 79 8.49 0.42 -9.69
N LYS A 80 8.38 1.36 -10.62
CA LYS A 80 7.15 2.12 -10.80
C LYS A 80 5.98 1.25 -11.25
N ASP A 81 6.26 0.09 -11.83
CA ASP A 81 5.18 -0.77 -12.34
C ASP A 81 4.58 -1.68 -11.28
N ASN A 82 5.30 -1.93 -10.18
CA ASN A 82 4.81 -2.91 -9.20
C ASN A 82 4.74 -2.41 -7.75
N TRP A 83 5.16 -1.17 -7.49
CA TRP A 83 5.19 -0.70 -6.10
C TRP A 83 3.83 -0.74 -5.43
N SER A 84 2.78 -0.37 -6.17
CA SER A 84 1.45 -0.27 -5.56
C SER A 84 0.87 -1.64 -5.26
N THR A 85 1.09 -2.60 -6.15
CA THR A 85 0.64 -3.97 -5.93
C THR A 85 1.34 -4.57 -4.71
N ILE A 86 2.65 -4.35 -4.62
CA ILE A 86 3.43 -4.84 -3.48
C ILE A 86 2.99 -4.14 -2.19
N TYR A 87 2.80 -2.82 -2.23
CA TYR A 87 2.35 -2.08 -1.06
C TYR A 87 1.01 -2.63 -0.55
N SER A 88 0.06 -2.83 -1.47
CA SER A 88 -1.26 -3.34 -1.10
C SER A 88 -1.16 -4.73 -0.48
N PHE A 89 -0.33 -5.59 -1.07
CA PHE A 89 -0.17 -6.93 -0.53
C PHE A 89 0.28 -6.92 0.93
N TYR A 90 1.32 -6.14 1.24
CA TYR A 90 1.81 -6.10 2.61
C TYR A 90 0.80 -5.47 3.55
N LYS A 91 0.17 -4.39 3.12
CA LYS A 91 -0.81 -3.70 3.96
C LYS A 91 -2.02 -4.58 4.27
N GLU A 92 -2.57 -5.21 3.24
CA GLU A 92 -3.78 -6.03 3.41
C GLU A 92 -3.54 -7.24 4.30
N ASN A 93 -2.31 -7.71 4.35
CA ASN A 93 -1.98 -8.89 5.15
C ASN A 93 -1.34 -8.54 6.48
N GLY A 94 -1.33 -7.26 6.84
CA GLY A 94 -0.75 -6.84 8.12
C GLY A 94 0.74 -7.05 8.21
N LEU A 95 1.40 -7.08 7.07
CA LEU A 95 2.84 -7.30 6.99
C LEU A 95 3.54 -5.98 6.66
N ARG A 96 4.84 -5.94 6.90
CA ARG A 96 5.64 -4.78 6.55
C ARG A 96 6.89 -5.22 5.80
N ASN A 97 7.35 -4.34 4.92
CA ASN A 97 8.58 -4.62 4.16
C ASN A 97 9.38 -3.32 4.05
N SER A 98 10.61 -3.36 4.48
CA SER A 98 11.46 -2.16 4.52
C SER A 98 11.79 -1.66 3.12
N PHE A 99 11.95 -2.52 2.18
CA PHE A 99 12.20 -2.09 0.80
C PHE A 99 11.02 -1.35 0.23
N UNK A 100 9.88 -1.63 0.54
CA UNK A 100 8.73 -1.07 0.12
C UNK A 100 8.60 0.30 0.56
N UNK A 101 8.82 0.47 1.72
CA UNK A 101 8.84 1.62 2.32
C UNK A 101 9.78 2.47 1.84
N GLN A 102 10.96 2.03 1.76
CA GLN A 102 12.07 2.85 1.31
C GLN A 102 11.90 3.34 -0.12
N TYR A 103 11.45 2.45 -0.99
CA TYR A 103 11.19 2.85 -2.37
C TYR A 103 10.16 3.98 -2.43
N ILE A 104 9.08 3.83 -1.70
CA ILE A 104 8.02 4.84 -1.70
C ILE A 104 8.56 6.17 -1.17
N ASN A 105 9.28 6.12 -0.04
CA ASN A 105 9.82 7.34 0.56
C ASN A 105 10.75 8.09 -0.40
N ASN A 106 11.60 7.34 -1.10
CA ASN A 106 12.59 7.95 -1.97
C ASN A 106 12.02 8.45 -3.28
N ASN A 107 10.87 7.95 -3.68
CA ASN A 107 10.28 8.27 -4.98
C ASN A 107 8.91 8.91 -4.87
N ILE A 108 8.60 9.51 -3.73
CA ILE A 108 7.23 9.96 -3.44
C ILE A 108 6.74 11.01 -4.46
N GLU A 109 7.61 11.91 -4.90
CA GLU A 109 7.20 12.94 -5.85
C GLU A 109 6.80 12.36 -7.19
N GLU A 110 7.46 11.29 -7.61
CA GLU A 110 7.10 10.60 -8.84
C GLU A 110 5.85 9.75 -8.62
N ILE A 111 5.79 9.06 -7.50
CA ILE A 111 4.69 8.15 -7.17
C ILE A 111 3.34 8.90 -7.10
N CYS A 112 3.33 10.08 -6.49
CA CYS A 112 2.08 10.82 -6.29
C CYS A 112 1.45 11.28 -7.59
N ASN A 113 2.18 11.24 -8.70
CA ASN A 113 1.65 11.61 -10.00
C ASN A 113 1.14 10.41 -10.79
N THR A 114 1.19 9.21 -10.21
CA THR A 114 0.74 8.00 -10.89
C THR A 114 -0.74 7.76 -10.65
N ASP A 115 -1.37 7.06 -11.58
CA ASP A 115 -2.76 6.65 -11.42
C ASP A 115 -2.93 5.75 -10.19
N GLN A 116 -1.94 4.94 -9.91
CA GLN A 116 -1.99 4.06 -8.75
C GLN A 116 -2.15 4.84 -7.45
N PHE A 117 -1.38 5.94 -7.30
CA PHE A 117 -1.49 6.76 -6.11
C PHE A 117 -2.87 7.42 -6.02
N LEU A 118 -3.35 7.95 -7.15
CA LEU A 118 -4.62 8.67 -7.18
C LEU A 118 -5.81 7.77 -6.84
N LYS A 119 -5.65 6.46 -6.97
CA LYS A 119 -6.72 5.50 -6.63
C LYS A 119 -6.65 5.00 -5.19
N LEU A 120 -5.63 5.39 -4.43
CA LEU A 120 -5.49 4.92 -3.05
C LEU A 120 -6.64 5.41 -2.17
N ASP A 121 -6.98 4.62 -1.17
CA ASP A 121 -7.98 5.04 -0.19
C ASP A 121 -7.35 5.97 0.85
N VAL A 122 -8.21 6.55 1.69
CA VAL A 122 -7.78 7.52 2.70
C VAL A 122 -6.71 6.96 3.61
N ASP A 123 -6.91 5.75 4.10
CA ASP A 123 -5.96 5.14 5.03
C ASP A 123 -4.60 4.94 4.40
N SER A 124 -4.57 4.56 3.13
CA SER A 124 -3.30 4.34 2.43
C SER A 124 -2.56 5.66 2.20
N VAL A 125 -3.28 6.70 1.81
CA VAL A 125 -2.65 8.01 1.62
C VAL A 125 -2.06 8.50 2.94
N CYS A 126 -2.82 8.37 4.03
CA CYS A 126 -2.31 8.78 5.34
C CYS A 126 -1.09 7.95 5.74
N ASP A 127 -1.15 6.65 5.53
CA ASP A 127 -0.04 5.77 5.88
C ASP A 127 1.23 6.13 5.13
N ILE A 128 1.10 6.42 3.85
CA ILE A 128 2.25 6.75 3.01
C ILE A 128 2.83 8.12 3.36
N LEU A 129 1.97 9.12 3.55
CA LEU A 129 2.44 10.50 3.71
C LEU A 129 2.77 10.87 5.15
N ASP A 130 2.23 10.17 6.14
CA ASP A 130 2.51 10.46 7.55
C ASP A 130 3.81 9.75 7.97
N ASN A 131 4.93 10.23 7.42
CA ASN A 131 6.19 9.52 7.51
C ASN A 131 7.34 10.52 7.42
N ASP A 132 8.13 10.61 8.48
CA ASP A 132 9.23 11.58 8.54
C ASP A 132 10.37 11.25 7.59
N GLU A 133 10.39 10.05 7.01
CA GLU A 133 11.46 9.63 6.12
C GLU A 133 11.18 9.93 4.65
N ILE A 134 10.04 10.55 4.36
CA ILE A 134 9.71 10.94 2.98
C ILE A 134 10.75 11.94 2.47
N VAL A 135 11.23 11.70 1.25
CA VAL A 135 12.24 12.55 0.63
C VAL A 135 11.55 13.60 -0.24
N VAL A 136 11.26 14.75 0.36
CA VAL A 136 10.73 15.93 -0.35
C VAL A 136 11.49 17.16 0.12
N THR A 137 11.57 18.16 -0.75
CA THR A 137 12.27 19.39 -0.41
C THR A 137 11.40 20.34 0.41
N ARG A 138 10.07 20.28 0.25
CA ARG A 138 9.16 21.22 0.88
C ARG A 138 7.86 20.55 1.28
N GLU A 139 7.30 20.99 2.39
CA GLU A 139 6.01 20.48 2.84
C GLU A 139 4.88 20.86 1.88
N TYR A 140 5.02 21.98 1.21
CA TYR A 140 4.00 22.39 0.23
C TYR A 140 3.88 21.37 -0.91
N THR A 141 4.96 20.67 -1.23
CA THR A 141 4.90 19.59 -2.22
C THR A 141 3.93 18.50 -1.75
N ILE A 142 4.01 18.12 -0.47
CA ILE A 142 3.10 17.11 0.07
C ILE A 142 1.66 17.61 0.05
N LEU A 143 1.45 18.87 0.42
CA LEU A 143 0.10 19.45 0.37
C LEU A 143 -0.47 19.36 -1.05
N ASN A 144 0.34 19.70 -2.05
CA ASN A 144 -0.12 19.62 -3.45
C ASN A 144 -0.43 18.18 -3.87
N MET A 145 0.31 17.21 -3.38
CA MET A 145 0.00 15.81 -3.65
C MET A 145 -1.38 15.45 -3.13
N VAL A 146 -1.68 15.88 -1.90
CA VAL A 146 -2.99 15.62 -1.31
C VAL A 146 -4.10 16.33 -2.10
N LEU A 147 -3.87 17.58 -2.51
CA LEU A 147 -4.87 18.30 -3.29
C LEU A 147 -5.17 17.60 -4.62
N ARG A 148 -4.13 17.11 -5.28
CA ARG A 148 -4.30 16.38 -6.52
C ARG A 148 -5.09 15.08 -6.30
N TRP A 149 -4.78 14.36 -5.23
CA TRP A 149 -5.50 13.15 -4.88
C TRP A 149 -6.98 13.47 -4.62
N LEU A 150 -7.27 14.58 -3.93
CA LEU A 150 -8.65 15.00 -3.64
C LEU A 150 -9.44 15.34 -4.89
N GLU A 151 -8.77 15.83 -5.94
CA GLU A 151 -9.45 16.11 -7.21
C GLU A 151 -9.98 14.83 -7.84
N ASN A 152 -9.27 13.72 -7.62
CA ASN A 152 -9.67 12.43 -8.18
C ASN A 152 -10.59 11.64 -7.28
N LYS A 153 -10.53 11.89 -5.99
CA LYS A 153 -11.30 11.12 -5.04
C LYS A 153 -11.94 12.03 -4.02
N ARG A 154 -13.18 12.41 -4.30
CA ARG A 154 -13.93 13.22 -3.37
C ARG A 154 -14.23 12.45 -2.12
N VAL A 155 -14.01 13.06 -0.96
CA VAL A 155 -14.19 12.41 0.34
C VAL A 155 -15.04 13.32 1.23
N ASN A 156 -15.62 12.75 2.29
CA ASN A 156 -16.39 13.53 3.23
C ASN A 156 -15.44 14.39 4.08
N ILE A 157 -16.02 15.29 4.87
CA ILE A 157 -15.21 16.27 5.61
C ILE A 157 -14.37 15.58 6.70
N ASP A 158 -14.83 14.49 7.25
CA ASP A 158 -14.04 13.78 8.26
C ASP A 158 -12.80 13.14 7.65
N ASP A 159 -12.95 12.53 6.47
CA ASP A 159 -11.82 11.95 5.77
C ASP A 159 -10.86 13.02 5.27
N PHE A 160 -11.40 14.16 4.82
CA PHE A 160 -10.57 15.30 4.44
C PHE A 160 -9.70 15.73 5.63
N THR A 161 -10.33 15.88 6.81
CA THR A 161 -9.61 16.27 8.01
C THR A 161 -8.51 15.26 8.34
N LYS A 162 -8.83 13.98 8.22
CA LYS A 162 -7.87 12.91 8.50
C LYS A 162 -6.65 13.01 7.60
N VAL A 163 -6.87 13.23 6.30
CA VAL A 163 -5.76 13.34 5.36
C VAL A 163 -4.94 14.59 5.65
N MET A 164 -5.60 15.69 6.00
CA MET A 164 -4.88 16.95 6.26
C MET A 164 -4.00 16.87 7.52
N PHE A 165 -4.26 15.93 8.42
CA PHE A 165 -3.42 15.76 9.60
C PHE A 165 -1.99 15.33 9.25
N VAL A 166 -1.76 14.78 8.04
CA VAL A 166 -0.40 14.41 7.65
C VAL A 166 0.45 15.63 7.29
N ILE A 167 -0.19 16.80 7.06
CA ILE A 167 0.52 18.00 6.64
C ILE A 167 1.09 18.71 7.87
N ARG A 168 2.37 19.04 7.80
CA ARG A 168 3.04 19.81 8.87
C ARG A 168 2.88 21.28 8.55
N PHE A 169 1.77 21.87 9.02
CA PHE A 169 1.39 23.23 8.63
C PHE A 169 2.40 24.28 9.09
N LYS A 170 3.22 23.97 10.08
CA LYS A 170 4.26 24.94 10.50
C LYS A 170 5.26 25.22 9.38
N PHE A 171 5.36 24.34 8.39
CA PHE A 171 6.26 24.53 7.26
C PHE A 171 5.54 25.05 6.00
N ILE A 172 4.27 25.43 6.13
CA ILE A 172 3.48 25.98 5.02
C ILE A 172 3.37 27.50 5.25
N THR A 173 3.80 28.30 4.25
CA THR A 173 3.66 29.75 4.34
C THR A 173 2.21 30.15 4.13
N TYR A 174 1.89 31.38 4.55
CA TYR A 174 0.53 31.91 4.33
C TYR A 174 0.22 32.01 2.84
N SER A 175 1.19 32.39 2.04
CA SER A 175 1.02 32.46 0.58
C SER A 175 0.70 31.09 -0.01
N GLU A 176 1.39 30.05 0.46
CA GLU A 176 1.13 28.69 0.01
C GLU A 176 -0.25 28.23 0.43
N LEU A 177 -0.66 28.56 1.66
CA LEU A 177 -2.01 28.25 2.11
C LEU A 177 -3.07 28.91 1.24
N THR A 178 -2.87 30.18 0.91
CA THR A 178 -3.80 30.92 0.06
C THR A 178 -3.94 30.24 -1.31
N ASN A 179 -2.82 29.83 -1.89
CA ASN A 179 -2.85 29.11 -3.17
C ASN A 179 -3.63 27.81 -3.06
N ALA A 180 -3.43 27.07 -1.98
CA ALA A 180 -4.14 25.81 -1.77
C ALA A 180 -5.65 26.04 -1.65
N ILE A 181 -6.03 27.07 -0.91
CA ILE A 181 -7.44 27.39 -0.72
C ILE A 181 -8.12 27.73 -2.05
N GLU A 182 -7.41 28.43 -2.93
CA GLU A 182 -7.95 28.75 -4.24
C GLU A 182 -8.14 27.52 -5.12
N LYS A 183 -7.26 26.54 -4.99
CA LYS A 183 -7.31 25.33 -5.81
C LYS A 183 -8.33 24.31 -5.31
N ILE A 184 -8.52 24.25 -4.00
CA ILE A 184 -9.29 23.18 -3.39
C ILE A 184 -10.78 23.38 -3.63
N ALA A 185 -11.55 22.26 -3.60
CA ALA A 185 -12.99 22.33 -3.76
C ALA A 185 -13.60 23.20 -2.64
N PRO A 186 -14.63 24.01 -2.96
CA PRO A 186 -15.16 24.95 -1.97
C PRO A 186 -15.60 24.32 -0.65
N GLU A 187 -16.11 23.09 -0.67
CA GLU A 187 -16.60 22.47 0.55
C GLU A 187 -15.50 22.21 1.56
N TYR A 188 -14.23 22.20 1.16
CA TYR A 188 -13.12 21.96 2.05
C TYR A 188 -12.44 23.23 2.56
N ARG A 189 -12.75 24.37 1.99
CA ARG A 189 -11.97 25.59 2.24
C ARG A 189 -11.97 26.02 3.69
N GLN A 190 -13.16 26.05 4.30
CA GLN A 190 -13.25 26.51 5.69
C GLN A 190 -12.51 25.56 6.62
N ARG A 191 -12.64 24.23 6.39
CA ARG A 191 -11.95 23.26 7.23
C ARG A 191 -10.44 23.38 7.09
N LEU A 192 -9.94 23.62 5.87
CA LEU A 192 -8.50 23.79 5.68
C LEU A 192 -7.98 25.02 6.44
N GLN A 193 -8.69 26.14 6.35
CA GLN A 193 -8.32 27.35 7.10
C GLN A 193 -8.31 27.08 8.60
N ASP A 194 -9.33 26.41 9.10
CA ASP A 194 -9.44 26.13 10.52
C ASP A 194 -8.29 25.25 11.01
N LEU A 195 -7.95 24.24 10.23
CA LEU A 195 -6.85 23.33 10.60
C LEU A 195 -5.52 24.07 10.64
N TYR A 196 -5.27 24.94 9.65
CA TYR A 196 -4.04 25.70 9.59
C TYR A 196 -3.89 26.57 10.84
N HIS A 197 -4.93 27.34 11.16
CA HIS A 197 -4.87 28.25 12.30
C HIS A 197 -4.79 27.49 13.63
N LYS A 198 -5.48 26.38 13.73
CA LYS A 198 -5.44 25.60 14.97
C LYS A 198 -4.04 25.06 15.24
N LYS A 199 -3.36 24.54 14.19
CA LYS A 199 -2.03 23.99 14.39
C LYS A 199 -1.00 25.08 14.71
N LEU A 200 -1.14 26.25 14.09
CA LEU A 200 -0.25 27.36 14.41
C LEU A 200 -0.42 27.85 15.84
N ARG A 201 -1.66 27.89 16.33
CA ARG A 201 -1.90 28.33 17.71
C ARG A 201 -1.25 27.39 18.72
N VAL A 202 -1.29 26.07 18.44
CA VAL A 202 -0.64 25.10 19.31
C VAL A 202 0.87 25.36 19.36
N LEU A 203 1.47 25.65 18.22
CA LEU A 203 2.91 25.93 18.15
C LEU A 203 3.26 27.22 18.88
N ASP A 204 2.40 28.24 18.82
CA ASP A 204 2.65 29.51 19.50
C ASP A 204 2.65 29.32 21.02
N ILE A 205 1.88 28.41 21.55
CA ILE A 205 1.83 28.12 22.98
C ILE A 205 3.11 27.42 23.43
N LEU A 206 3.65 26.56 22.61
CA LEU A 206 4.88 25.85 22.94
C LEU A 206 6.10 26.74 22.81
#